data_bb288ce3ad919f81a6716efd7a7f3ca2
#
_entry.id   bb288ce3ad919f81a6716efd7a7f3ca2
#
_cell.length_a   1.000
_cell.length_b   1.000
_cell.length_c   1.000
_cell.angle_alpha   90.00
_cell.angle_beta   90.00
_cell.angle_gamma   90.00
#
_symmetry.space_group_name_H-M   'P 1'
#
loop_
_entity.id
_entity.type
_entity.pdbx_description
1 polymer ?
#
loop_
_entity_poly.entity_id
_entity_poly.type
_entity_poly.pdbx_seq_one_letter_code
_entity_poly.pdbx_strand_id
1 'polypeptide(L)'
;MKLLEKILVPVSIKETSAEQLNVTIQLAKKFHSKVILLHVLPAEAKKDSISSLIIKYLDNDFKRLLADLNKQGVHAEKRIAYGNMLDQIISTGETENVNLILIGNEIRYSDDNYKVGVMAEKLIRKSQKPVWIVKSGSNAIPDKILCPVDFSEASERALNNAIKISRTFQSRLYVISIFEPLEENPSMRYNINYMKEDEKLENEANRKFEEFIKKFNFTDVDYHTELIRGKIHEKIIEFAKSNDMDMIFLGATGKSLLRRVLLGSVTEMVIRELPASMVITKSENILNLKIDFEISEIEKHFNNAAKLEKSGYYTEAIDQLKICIQINDLHIPALNALIKLYNKIGEKEMSEIYSKRLEAIISRLWDKKLELEIRKNYRLNQ
;
A
#
# COMPACT_ATOMS: atom_id res chain seq x y z
N MET A 1 14.66 -14.61 3.26
CA MET A 1 13.48 -14.19 2.48
C MET A 1 13.42 -12.68 2.48
N LYS A 2 13.44 -12.03 1.33
CA LYS A 2 13.42 -10.56 1.23
C LYS A 2 12.08 -10.13 0.61
N LEU A 3 11.05 -9.99 1.46
CA LEU A 3 9.74 -9.47 1.04
C LEU A 3 9.80 -7.98 0.72
N LEU A 4 10.64 -7.25 1.44
CA LEU A 4 10.92 -5.84 1.30
C LEU A 4 12.43 -5.70 1.08
N GLU A 5 12.88 -5.67 -0.19
CA GLU A 5 14.32 -5.74 -0.47
C GLU A 5 15.03 -4.41 -0.23
N LYS A 6 14.43 -3.31 -0.69
CA LYS A 6 15.02 -1.98 -0.62
C LYS A 6 14.04 -0.95 -0.10
N ILE A 7 14.47 -0.15 0.86
CA ILE A 7 13.75 0.98 1.43
C ILE A 7 14.52 2.25 1.11
N LEU A 8 13.88 3.21 0.45
CA LEU A 8 14.42 4.56 0.25
C LEU A 8 13.98 5.44 1.42
N VAL A 9 14.93 6.04 2.09
CA VAL A 9 14.69 6.93 3.23
C VAL A 9 15.33 8.28 2.94
N PRO A 10 14.55 9.26 2.47
CA PRO A 10 15.01 10.64 2.39
C PRO A 10 15.33 11.16 3.79
N VAL A 11 16.53 11.69 3.97
CA VAL A 11 17.01 12.19 5.25
C VAL A 11 17.50 13.63 5.14
N SER A 12 17.10 14.46 6.10
CA SER A 12 17.79 15.69 6.41
C SER A 12 18.68 15.43 7.63
N ILE A 13 19.99 15.46 7.45
CA ILE A 13 20.94 15.00 8.47
C ILE A 13 20.76 15.71 9.82
N LYS A 14 20.24 16.94 9.80
CA LYS A 14 19.95 17.72 11.01
C LYS A 14 18.53 17.53 11.56
N GLU A 15 17.60 17.01 10.77
CA GLU A 15 16.15 17.06 11.05
C GLU A 15 15.46 15.70 10.85
N THR A 16 16.22 14.61 10.65
CA THR A 16 15.59 13.27 10.52
C THR A 16 15.07 12.85 11.88
N SER A 17 13.79 12.54 11.97
CA SER A 17 13.16 12.15 13.23
C SER A 17 13.63 10.79 13.71
N ALA A 18 13.71 10.64 15.02
CA ALA A 18 14.07 9.37 15.66
C ALA A 18 13.05 8.27 15.29
N GLU A 19 11.78 8.64 15.17
CA GLU A 19 10.70 7.73 14.78
C GLU A 19 10.90 7.19 13.37
N GLN A 20 11.24 8.06 12.40
CA GLN A 20 11.53 7.64 11.03
C GLN A 20 12.66 6.62 10.99
N LEU A 21 13.75 6.85 11.73
CA LEU A 21 14.86 5.92 11.82
C LEU A 21 14.46 4.62 12.52
N ASN A 22 13.72 4.69 13.62
CA ASN A 22 13.25 3.51 14.34
C ASN A 22 12.34 2.63 13.47
N VAL A 23 11.37 3.20 12.76
CA VAL A 23 10.53 2.45 11.80
C VAL A 23 11.40 1.81 10.72
N THR A 24 12.36 2.57 10.15
CA THR A 24 13.31 2.05 9.16
C THR A 24 14.09 0.85 9.67
N ILE A 25 14.62 0.93 10.90
CA ILE A 25 15.38 -0.13 11.53
C ILE A 25 14.54 -1.38 11.74
N GLN A 26 13.32 -1.23 12.28
CA GLN A 26 12.43 -2.37 12.53
C GLN A 26 12.03 -3.08 11.25
N LEU A 27 11.66 -2.32 10.20
CA LEU A 27 11.36 -2.88 8.90
C LEU A 27 12.59 -3.58 8.30
N ALA A 28 13.75 -2.91 8.31
CA ALA A 28 14.97 -3.47 7.73
C ALA A 28 15.41 -4.74 8.43
N LYS A 29 15.32 -4.82 9.76
CA LYS A 29 15.61 -6.04 10.54
C LYS A 29 14.64 -7.17 10.22
N LYS A 30 13.33 -6.87 10.22
CA LYS A 30 12.29 -7.89 10.03
C LYS A 30 12.32 -8.51 8.64
N PHE A 31 12.59 -7.68 7.63
CA PHE A 31 12.58 -8.10 6.23
C PHE A 31 13.98 -8.29 5.62
N HIS A 32 15.03 -8.07 6.39
CA HIS A 32 16.44 -8.06 5.90
C HIS A 32 16.64 -7.12 4.72
N SER A 33 16.02 -5.94 4.80
CA SER A 33 16.03 -4.95 3.72
C SER A 33 17.34 -4.20 3.67
N LYS A 34 17.74 -3.80 2.46
CA LYS A 34 18.76 -2.79 2.23
C LYS A 34 18.13 -1.41 2.37
N VAL A 35 18.74 -0.53 3.15
CA VAL A 35 18.29 0.86 3.34
C VAL A 35 19.13 1.78 2.48
N ILE A 36 18.48 2.66 1.70
CA ILE A 36 19.12 3.72 0.94
C ILE A 36 18.78 5.06 1.60
N LEU A 37 19.75 5.67 2.27
CA LEU A 37 19.63 6.98 2.86
C LEU A 37 19.92 8.04 1.80
N LEU A 38 18.90 8.79 1.38
CA LEU A 38 19.02 9.83 0.35
C LEU A 38 19.04 11.21 0.98
N HIS A 39 20.11 11.98 0.73
CA HIS A 39 20.17 13.40 1.02
C HIS A 39 20.21 14.20 -0.28
N VAL A 40 19.36 15.21 -0.38
CA VAL A 40 19.27 16.05 -1.57
C VAL A 40 19.77 17.45 -1.26
N LEU A 41 20.78 17.87 -1.98
CA LEU A 41 21.34 19.23 -1.93
C LEU A 41 20.72 20.09 -3.05
N PRO A 42 20.62 21.43 -2.85
CA PRO A 42 20.26 22.34 -3.92
C PRO A 42 21.20 22.20 -5.13
N ALA A 43 20.70 22.44 -6.34
CA ALA A 43 21.49 22.30 -7.58
C ALA A 43 22.73 23.20 -7.59
N GLU A 44 22.64 24.38 -6.98
CA GLU A 44 23.69 25.37 -6.86
C GLU A 44 24.89 24.85 -6.07
N ALA A 45 24.64 24.02 -5.07
CA ALA A 45 25.67 23.41 -4.23
C ALA A 45 26.67 22.54 -5.03
N LYS A 46 26.36 22.18 -6.27
CA LYS A 46 27.27 21.40 -7.14
C LYS A 46 28.39 22.22 -7.73
N LYS A 47 28.24 23.56 -7.79
CA LYS A 47 29.13 24.48 -8.51
C LYS A 47 30.08 25.28 -7.60
N ASP A 48 29.86 25.29 -6.30
CA ASP A 48 30.59 26.11 -5.36
C ASP A 48 31.82 25.42 -4.76
N SER A 49 32.90 26.22 -4.56
CA SER A 49 34.08 25.79 -3.78
C SER A 49 33.71 25.34 -2.35
N ILE A 50 32.59 25.83 -1.81
CA ILE A 50 32.02 25.44 -0.52
C ILE A 50 31.43 24.03 -0.55
N SER A 51 31.13 23.51 -1.75
CA SER A 51 30.53 22.18 -1.89
C SER A 51 31.42 21.07 -1.29
N SER A 52 32.74 21.16 -1.43
CA SER A 52 33.67 20.20 -0.86
C SER A 52 33.64 20.15 0.67
N LEU A 53 33.46 21.30 1.31
CA LEU A 53 33.31 21.41 2.78
C LEU A 53 31.96 20.85 3.22
N ILE A 54 30.86 21.22 2.55
CA ILE A 54 29.53 20.69 2.84
C ILE A 54 29.53 19.17 2.71
N ILE A 55 30.07 18.63 1.63
CA ILE A 55 30.16 17.18 1.42
C ILE A 55 30.97 16.51 2.54
N LYS A 56 32.09 17.11 3.00
CA LYS A 56 32.90 16.56 4.09
C LYS A 56 32.15 16.53 5.42
N TYR A 57 31.38 17.55 5.75
CA TYR A 57 30.52 17.56 6.93
C TYR A 57 29.41 16.50 6.81
N LEU A 58 28.72 16.45 5.68
CA LEU A 58 27.70 15.44 5.40
C LEU A 58 28.27 14.02 5.48
N ASP A 59 29.47 13.80 4.99
CA ASP A 59 30.15 12.49 5.06
C ASP A 59 30.40 12.04 6.49
N ASN A 60 30.77 12.94 7.39
CA ASN A 60 30.97 12.59 8.80
C ASN A 60 29.66 12.23 9.49
N ASP A 61 28.59 12.97 9.22
CA ASP A 61 27.27 12.70 9.80
C ASP A 61 26.70 11.39 9.23
N PHE A 62 26.84 11.16 7.92
CA PHE A 62 26.48 9.88 7.32
C PHE A 62 27.29 8.70 7.87
N LYS A 63 28.59 8.87 8.11
CA LYS A 63 29.42 7.83 8.72
C LYS A 63 28.87 7.41 10.09
N ARG A 64 28.47 8.39 10.92
CA ARG A 64 27.85 8.11 12.22
C ARG A 64 26.52 7.36 12.06
N LEU A 65 25.64 7.86 11.24
CA LEU A 65 24.32 7.26 11.00
C LEU A 65 24.43 5.84 10.42
N LEU A 66 25.31 5.63 9.45
CA LEU A 66 25.56 4.29 8.88
C LEU A 66 26.19 3.34 9.90
N ALA A 67 27.12 3.84 10.75
CA ALA A 67 27.71 3.03 11.82
C ALA A 67 26.66 2.60 12.84
N ASP A 68 25.73 3.48 13.20
CA ASP A 68 24.64 3.17 14.13
C ASP A 68 23.64 2.17 13.55
N LEU A 69 23.29 2.30 12.28
CA LEU A 69 22.45 1.32 11.56
C LEU A 69 23.14 -0.05 11.46
N ASN A 70 24.44 -0.07 11.11
CA ASN A 70 25.23 -1.30 11.04
C ASN A 70 25.36 -2.00 12.40
N LYS A 71 25.59 -1.26 13.50
CA LYS A 71 25.58 -1.82 14.88
C LYS A 71 24.26 -2.50 15.20
N GLN A 72 23.17 -2.03 14.62
CA GLN A 72 21.84 -2.63 14.78
C GLN A 72 21.55 -3.75 13.78
N GLY A 73 22.52 -4.15 12.96
CA GLY A 73 22.38 -5.22 11.96
C GLY A 73 21.61 -4.79 10.70
N VAL A 74 21.50 -3.49 10.43
CA VAL A 74 20.83 -2.94 9.23
C VAL A 74 21.87 -2.60 8.17
N HIS A 75 21.76 -3.22 6.99
CA HIS A 75 22.59 -2.88 5.85
C HIS A 75 22.09 -1.59 5.19
N ALA A 76 22.87 -0.52 5.29
CA ALA A 76 22.50 0.79 4.76
C ALA A 76 23.61 1.38 3.87
N GLU A 77 23.20 2.13 2.85
CA GLU A 77 24.10 2.94 2.03
C GLU A 77 23.61 4.37 1.90
N LYS A 78 24.53 5.29 1.67
CA LYS A 78 24.22 6.70 1.43
C LYS A 78 24.09 6.99 -0.06
N ARG A 79 23.19 7.93 -0.39
CA ARG A 79 23.11 8.59 -1.69
C ARG A 79 23.03 10.09 -1.47
N ILE A 80 23.83 10.85 -2.20
CA ILE A 80 23.75 12.32 -2.25
C ILE A 80 23.31 12.69 -3.67
N ALA A 81 22.21 13.43 -3.77
CA ALA A 81 21.69 13.91 -5.05
C ALA A 81 21.63 15.45 -5.04
N TYR A 82 21.52 16.08 -6.20
CA TYR A 82 21.47 17.52 -6.37
C TYR A 82 20.24 17.92 -7.17
N GLY A 83 19.53 18.97 -6.74
CA GLY A 83 18.38 19.51 -7.43
C GLY A 83 17.11 19.55 -6.60
N ASN A 84 15.95 19.41 -7.27
CA ASN A 84 14.67 19.40 -6.59
C ASN A 84 14.49 18.10 -5.79
N MET A 85 14.19 18.20 -4.50
CA MET A 85 14.07 17.05 -3.61
C MET A 85 13.03 16.03 -4.07
N LEU A 86 11.83 16.50 -4.45
CA LEU A 86 10.75 15.61 -4.88
C LEU A 86 11.16 14.80 -6.11
N ASP A 87 11.76 15.45 -7.10
CA ASP A 87 12.17 14.80 -8.34
C ASP A 87 13.34 13.83 -8.08
N GLN A 88 14.27 14.15 -7.17
CA GLN A 88 15.37 13.26 -6.78
C GLN A 88 14.89 12.04 -5.98
N ILE A 89 13.90 12.19 -5.09
CA ILE A 89 13.31 11.06 -4.36
C ILE A 89 12.64 10.11 -5.36
N ILE A 90 11.85 10.62 -6.28
CA ILE A 90 11.14 9.81 -7.29
C ILE A 90 12.14 9.11 -8.21
N SER A 91 13.06 9.85 -8.79
CA SER A 91 14.09 9.32 -9.70
C SER A 91 14.96 8.24 -9.02
N THR A 92 15.40 8.49 -7.77
CA THR A 92 16.16 7.50 -7.02
C THR A 92 15.32 6.26 -6.70
N GLY A 93 14.04 6.46 -6.32
CA GLY A 93 13.11 5.37 -6.06
C GLY A 93 12.91 4.45 -7.28
N GLU A 94 12.87 5.02 -8.47
CA GLU A 94 12.73 4.28 -9.73
C GLU A 94 14.04 3.63 -10.16
N THR A 95 15.14 4.37 -10.18
CA THR A 95 16.46 3.86 -10.64
C THR A 95 17.01 2.75 -9.75
N GLU A 96 16.84 2.87 -8.43
CA GLU A 96 17.21 1.85 -7.46
C GLU A 96 16.17 0.72 -7.35
N ASN A 97 15.02 0.87 -8.02
CA ASN A 97 13.88 -0.04 -7.95
C ASN A 97 13.53 -0.42 -6.50
N VAL A 98 13.25 0.60 -5.68
CA VAL A 98 12.90 0.39 -4.27
C VAL A 98 11.48 -0.15 -4.13
N ASN A 99 11.21 -0.87 -3.05
CA ASN A 99 9.87 -1.35 -2.74
C ASN A 99 9.04 -0.32 -1.99
N LEU A 100 9.70 0.58 -1.27
CA LEU A 100 9.05 1.53 -0.36
C LEU A 100 9.87 2.82 -0.27
N ILE A 101 9.18 3.94 -0.27
CA ILE A 101 9.72 5.25 0.12
C ILE A 101 9.18 5.56 1.51
N LEU A 102 10.05 5.72 2.50
CA LEU A 102 9.68 5.99 3.87
C LEU A 102 10.10 7.41 4.24
N ILE A 103 9.11 8.26 4.56
CA ILE A 103 9.31 9.66 4.92
C ILE A 103 8.82 9.95 6.33
N GLY A 104 9.50 10.85 7.03
CA GLY A 104 9.00 11.44 8.28
C GLY A 104 7.98 12.55 8.01
N ASN A 105 7.24 12.94 9.04
CA ASN A 105 6.30 14.05 8.94
C ASN A 105 6.97 15.45 9.07
N GLU A 106 8.24 15.50 9.47
CA GLU A 106 8.97 16.75 9.80
C GLU A 106 9.84 17.30 8.66
N ILE A 107 9.55 16.97 7.40
CA ILE A 107 10.28 17.59 6.28
C ILE A 107 9.86 19.05 6.18
N ARG A 108 10.47 19.91 6.99
CA ARG A 108 10.31 21.36 6.93
C ARG A 108 11.18 21.93 5.79
N TYR A 109 10.57 22.65 4.88
CA TYR A 109 11.24 23.60 4.01
C TYR A 109 10.88 25.01 4.45
N SER A 110 11.91 25.80 4.78
CA SER A 110 11.93 27.27 5.00
C SER A 110 10.59 27.94 5.31
N ASP A 111 10.57 28.66 6.42
CA ASP A 111 9.73 29.79 6.88
C ASP A 111 8.21 29.82 6.67
N ASP A 112 7.61 28.95 5.86
CA ASP A 112 6.17 28.85 5.74
C ASP A 112 5.66 27.69 6.60
N ASN A 113 4.59 27.95 7.37
CA ASN A 113 3.82 26.98 8.19
C ASN A 113 3.21 25.85 7.32
N TYR A 114 4.04 25.07 6.63
CA TYR A 114 3.57 23.93 5.84
C TYR A 114 3.28 22.75 6.75
N LYS A 115 2.00 22.45 6.91
CA LYS A 115 1.54 21.16 7.42
C LYS A 115 2.15 20.05 6.57
N VAL A 116 2.56 18.97 7.22
CA VAL A 116 3.13 17.71 6.68
C VAL A 116 2.58 17.27 5.31
N GLY A 117 1.35 17.66 4.98
CA GLY A 117 0.62 17.22 3.82
C GLY A 117 1.24 17.51 2.45
N VAL A 118 1.86 18.66 2.25
CA VAL A 118 2.17 19.14 0.88
C VAL A 118 3.26 18.31 0.19
N MET A 119 4.35 17.99 0.89
CA MET A 119 5.43 17.19 0.30
C MET A 119 5.01 15.73 0.15
N ALA A 120 4.41 15.14 1.18
CA ALA A 120 3.88 13.79 1.15
C ALA A 120 2.82 13.66 0.04
N GLU A 121 1.89 14.60 -0.04
CA GLU A 121 0.86 14.67 -1.07
C GLU A 121 1.45 14.73 -2.48
N LYS A 122 2.43 15.61 -2.72
CA LYS A 122 3.13 15.72 -4.01
C LYS A 122 3.89 14.42 -4.34
N LEU A 123 4.55 13.81 -3.36
CA LEU A 123 5.26 12.56 -3.54
C LEU A 123 4.30 11.43 -3.91
N ILE A 124 3.19 11.29 -3.19
CA ILE A 124 2.17 10.30 -3.49
C ILE A 124 1.55 10.52 -4.86
N ARG A 125 1.28 11.77 -5.25
CA ARG A 125 0.74 12.09 -6.59
C ARG A 125 1.67 11.64 -7.71
N LYS A 126 2.98 11.87 -7.58
CA LYS A 126 3.98 11.64 -8.63
C LYS A 126 4.63 10.25 -8.59
N SER A 127 4.87 9.68 -7.40
CA SER A 127 5.54 8.39 -7.26
C SER A 127 4.64 7.22 -7.68
N GLN A 128 5.21 6.21 -8.33
CA GLN A 128 4.56 4.92 -8.53
C GLN A 128 4.83 3.96 -7.36
N LYS A 129 5.90 4.20 -6.61
CA LYS A 129 6.27 3.40 -5.45
C LYS A 129 5.35 3.71 -4.26
N PRO A 130 5.03 2.71 -3.41
CA PRO A 130 4.35 2.93 -2.15
C PRO A 130 5.08 3.94 -1.28
N VAL A 131 4.32 4.77 -0.56
CA VAL A 131 4.86 5.78 0.35
C VAL A 131 4.37 5.51 1.76
N TRP A 132 5.32 5.41 2.70
CA TRP A 132 5.04 5.32 4.12
C TRP A 132 5.37 6.65 4.79
N ILE A 133 4.37 7.28 5.38
CA ILE A 133 4.51 8.51 6.16
C ILE A 133 4.55 8.13 7.64
N VAL A 134 5.66 8.39 8.30
CA VAL A 134 5.81 8.16 9.73
C VAL A 134 5.36 9.40 10.49
N LYS A 135 4.38 9.24 11.37
CA LYS A 135 3.90 10.31 12.25
C LYS A 135 4.83 10.43 13.45
N SER A 136 5.13 11.67 13.88
CA SER A 136 5.88 11.92 15.11
C SER A 136 5.16 11.35 16.32
N GLY A 137 5.91 10.73 17.22
CA GLY A 137 5.37 10.06 18.41
C GLY A 137 4.71 8.71 18.13
N SER A 138 4.76 8.18 16.88
CA SER A 138 4.22 6.86 16.58
C SER A 138 5.16 5.73 16.97
N ASN A 139 4.57 4.57 17.28
CA ASN A 139 5.31 3.34 17.51
C ASN A 139 6.03 2.88 16.24
N ALA A 140 7.25 2.31 16.42
CA ALA A 140 8.00 1.76 15.29
C ALA A 140 7.37 0.46 14.74
N ILE A 141 6.69 -0.29 15.60
CA ILE A 141 5.91 -1.48 15.26
C ILE A 141 4.45 -1.14 15.56
N PRO A 142 3.53 -1.25 14.59
CA PRO A 142 2.13 -0.97 14.84
C PRO A 142 1.47 -2.12 15.60
N ASP A 143 0.77 -1.82 16.69
CA ASP A 143 -0.10 -2.77 17.38
C ASP A 143 -1.48 -2.83 16.74
N LYS A 144 -1.99 -1.68 16.27
CA LYS A 144 -3.31 -1.53 15.65
C LYS A 144 -3.19 -0.91 14.25
N ILE A 145 -3.71 -1.61 13.28
CA ILE A 145 -3.70 -1.20 11.87
C ILE A 145 -5.13 -0.97 11.40
N LEU A 146 -5.41 0.18 10.80
CA LEU A 146 -6.67 0.51 10.16
C LEU A 146 -6.53 0.40 8.63
N CYS A 147 -7.47 -0.24 7.98
CA CYS A 147 -7.59 -0.29 6.52
C CYS A 147 -9.00 0.04 6.07
N PRO A 148 -9.29 1.31 5.77
CA PRO A 148 -10.55 1.69 5.13
C PRO A 148 -10.62 1.16 3.71
N VAL A 149 -11.77 0.60 3.33
CA VAL A 149 -12.00 0.02 2.01
C VAL A 149 -13.24 0.60 1.33
N ASP A 150 -13.14 0.81 0.01
CA ASP A 150 -14.22 1.27 -0.86
C ASP A 150 -14.52 0.27 -1.99
N PHE A 151 -14.00 -0.93 -1.91
CA PHE A 151 -14.12 -2.04 -2.88
C PHE A 151 -13.46 -1.78 -4.23
N SER A 152 -12.63 -0.74 -4.35
CA SER A 152 -11.78 -0.48 -5.51
C SER A 152 -10.54 -1.40 -5.53
N GLU A 153 -9.92 -1.56 -6.71
CA GLU A 153 -8.63 -2.28 -6.81
C GLU A 153 -7.53 -1.67 -5.93
N ALA A 154 -7.58 -0.34 -5.71
CA ALA A 154 -6.61 0.33 -4.86
C ALA A 154 -6.81 -0.03 -3.39
N SER A 155 -8.07 -0.10 -2.91
CA SER A 155 -8.37 -0.55 -1.55
C SER A 155 -8.12 -2.05 -1.37
N GLU A 156 -8.33 -2.87 -2.42
CA GLU A 156 -7.97 -4.30 -2.41
C GLU A 156 -6.45 -4.48 -2.22
N ARG A 157 -5.63 -3.70 -2.93
CA ARG A 157 -4.16 -3.70 -2.73
C ARG A 157 -3.76 -3.22 -1.35
N ALA A 158 -4.40 -2.16 -0.85
CA ALA A 158 -4.14 -1.64 0.49
C ALA A 158 -4.43 -2.71 1.55
N LEU A 159 -5.57 -3.41 1.45
CA LEU A 159 -5.95 -4.47 2.38
C LEU A 159 -5.00 -5.67 2.31
N ASN A 160 -4.57 -6.09 1.12
CA ASN A 160 -3.57 -7.14 0.97
C ASN A 160 -2.24 -6.79 1.67
N ASN A 161 -1.78 -5.54 1.54
CA ASN A 161 -0.58 -5.08 2.24
C ASN A 161 -0.81 -5.01 3.76
N ALA A 162 -1.97 -4.51 4.20
CA ALA A 162 -2.33 -4.44 5.62
C ALA A 162 -2.35 -5.84 6.26
N ILE A 163 -2.97 -6.84 5.62
CA ILE A 163 -2.98 -8.23 6.08
C ILE A 163 -1.56 -8.79 6.23
N LYS A 164 -0.69 -8.57 5.22
CA LYS A 164 0.70 -9.04 5.26
C LYS A 164 1.49 -8.39 6.40
N ILE A 165 1.34 -7.09 6.59
CA ILE A 165 2.01 -6.35 7.67
C ILE A 165 1.46 -6.78 9.04
N SER A 166 0.13 -6.88 9.18
CA SER A 166 -0.51 -7.36 10.43
C SER A 166 -0.01 -8.76 10.81
N ARG A 167 0.02 -9.69 9.86
CA ARG A 167 0.58 -11.03 10.09
C ARG A 167 2.04 -11.00 10.50
N THR A 168 2.84 -10.14 9.88
CA THR A 168 4.29 -10.06 10.12
C THR A 168 4.60 -9.50 11.50
N PHE A 169 3.87 -8.50 11.95
CA PHE A 169 4.08 -7.82 13.23
C PHE A 169 3.13 -8.27 14.33
N GLN A 170 2.21 -9.20 14.04
CA GLN A 170 1.15 -9.66 14.95
C GLN A 170 0.26 -8.51 15.41
N SER A 171 0.00 -7.56 14.51
CA SER A 171 -0.85 -6.41 14.75
C SER A 171 -2.31 -6.78 14.58
N ARG A 172 -3.20 -6.15 15.35
CA ARG A 172 -4.64 -6.26 15.14
C ARG A 172 -5.08 -5.37 13.97
N LEU A 173 -5.82 -5.97 13.03
CA LEU A 173 -6.26 -5.31 11.81
C LEU A 173 -7.74 -4.90 11.91
N TYR A 174 -8.03 -3.63 11.70
CA TYR A 174 -9.37 -3.10 11.60
C TYR A 174 -9.66 -2.76 10.14
N VAL A 175 -10.65 -3.43 9.56
CA VAL A 175 -11.11 -3.17 8.20
C VAL A 175 -12.45 -2.49 8.27
N ILE A 176 -12.55 -1.26 7.85
CA ILE A 176 -13.80 -0.50 7.87
C ILE A 176 -14.25 -0.13 6.46
N SER A 177 -15.55 -0.12 6.25
CA SER A 177 -16.16 0.53 5.10
C SER A 177 -17.10 1.62 5.59
N ILE A 178 -17.22 2.72 4.86
CA ILE A 178 -18.07 3.82 5.26
C ILE A 178 -19.23 3.94 4.27
N PHE A 179 -20.44 3.93 4.79
CA PHE A 179 -21.65 4.24 4.07
C PHE A 179 -22.00 5.71 4.28
N GLU A 180 -22.04 6.50 3.20
CA GLU A 180 -22.43 7.91 3.27
C GLU A 180 -23.93 8.04 2.94
N PRO A 181 -24.78 8.45 3.93
CA PRO A 181 -26.21 8.59 3.73
C PRO A 181 -26.58 9.67 2.72
N LEU A 182 -27.71 9.50 2.04
CA LEU A 182 -28.23 10.49 1.09
C LEU A 182 -28.58 11.83 1.78
N GLU A 183 -29.02 11.79 3.04
CA GLU A 183 -29.34 12.98 3.82
C GLU A 183 -28.14 13.93 4.00
N GLU A 184 -26.93 13.41 4.00
CA GLU A 184 -25.71 14.19 4.12
C GLU A 184 -25.24 14.80 2.79
N ASN A 185 -25.90 14.45 1.68
CA ASN A 185 -25.57 14.99 0.36
C ASN A 185 -26.41 16.23 0.02
N PRO A 186 -25.85 17.46 0.04
CA PRO A 186 -26.59 18.70 -0.19
C PRO A 186 -27.29 18.78 -1.55
N SER A 187 -26.86 17.98 -2.52
CA SER A 187 -27.37 17.99 -3.91
C SER A 187 -28.69 17.23 -4.09
N MET A 188 -29.12 16.45 -3.09
CA MET A 188 -30.27 15.55 -3.24
C MET A 188 -31.49 15.91 -2.37
N ARG A 189 -31.70 17.16 -2.04
CA ARG A 189 -32.83 17.64 -1.21
C ARG A 189 -34.18 17.69 -1.92
N TYR A 190 -34.62 16.62 -2.57
CA TYR A 190 -35.96 16.56 -3.18
C TYR A 190 -36.78 15.35 -2.68
N ASN A 191 -37.91 15.64 -2.03
CA ASN A 191 -39.14 14.83 -1.78
C ASN A 191 -39.07 13.27 -1.88
N ILE A 192 -38.02 12.63 -1.48
CA ILE A 192 -37.86 11.18 -1.39
C ILE A 192 -37.98 10.78 0.10
N ASN A 193 -38.54 9.62 0.36
CA ASN A 193 -38.48 9.06 1.70
C ASN A 193 -37.08 8.53 1.97
N TYR A 194 -36.15 9.45 2.26
CA TYR A 194 -34.72 9.18 2.43
C TYR A 194 -34.43 8.03 3.39
N MET A 195 -35.20 7.89 4.50
CA MET A 195 -34.96 6.88 5.51
C MET A 195 -35.08 5.46 4.96
N LYS A 196 -36.13 5.18 4.17
CA LYS A 196 -36.30 3.83 3.58
C LYS A 196 -35.28 3.53 2.47
N GLU A 197 -34.88 4.54 1.73
CA GLU A 197 -33.91 4.36 0.65
C GLU A 197 -32.49 4.20 1.23
N ASP A 198 -32.13 5.00 2.24
CA ASP A 198 -30.86 4.86 2.97
C ASP A 198 -30.75 3.48 3.61
N GLU A 199 -31.78 2.95 4.24
CA GLU A 199 -31.78 1.61 4.84
C GLU A 199 -31.49 0.51 3.78
N LYS A 200 -32.11 0.61 2.61
CA LYS A 200 -31.84 -0.34 1.50
C LYS A 200 -30.40 -0.24 1.01
N LEU A 201 -29.89 1.00 0.80
CA LEU A 201 -28.53 1.25 0.34
C LEU A 201 -27.50 0.81 1.37
N GLU A 202 -27.78 1.01 2.66
CA GLU A 202 -26.91 0.56 3.74
C GLU A 202 -26.85 -0.98 3.81
N ASN A 203 -28.01 -1.66 3.67
CA ASN A 203 -28.06 -3.13 3.59
C ASN A 203 -27.29 -3.65 2.37
N GLU A 204 -27.41 -2.99 1.21
CA GLU A 204 -26.63 -3.34 0.01
C GLU A 204 -25.14 -3.09 0.22
N ALA A 205 -24.77 -1.99 0.87
CA ALA A 205 -23.37 -1.68 1.18
C ALA A 205 -22.78 -2.73 2.13
N ASN A 206 -23.54 -3.16 3.14
CA ASN A 206 -23.11 -4.21 4.07
C ASN A 206 -22.88 -5.54 3.34
N ARG A 207 -23.83 -5.95 2.49
CA ARG A 207 -23.67 -7.17 1.68
C ARG A 207 -22.42 -7.11 0.78
N LYS A 208 -22.20 -5.98 0.09
CA LYS A 208 -21.01 -5.76 -0.75
C LYS A 208 -19.72 -5.81 0.07
N PHE A 209 -19.75 -5.29 1.31
CA PHE A 209 -18.62 -5.33 2.21
C PHE A 209 -18.29 -6.75 2.65
N GLU A 210 -19.29 -7.53 3.06
CA GLU A 210 -19.11 -8.94 3.41
C GLU A 210 -18.54 -9.76 2.25
N GLU A 211 -19.09 -9.59 1.04
CA GLU A 211 -18.59 -10.23 -0.17
C GLU A 211 -17.13 -9.83 -0.49
N PHE A 212 -16.79 -8.57 -0.25
CA PHE A 212 -15.44 -8.08 -0.44
C PHE A 212 -14.47 -8.72 0.55
N ILE A 213 -14.83 -8.81 1.83
CA ILE A 213 -14.00 -9.42 2.88
C ILE A 213 -13.75 -10.91 2.61
N LYS A 214 -14.74 -11.64 2.13
CA LYS A 214 -14.62 -13.08 1.79
C LYS A 214 -13.54 -13.38 0.74
N LYS A 215 -13.10 -12.39 -0.05
CA LYS A 215 -12.03 -12.56 -1.05
C LYS A 215 -10.63 -12.73 -0.43
N PHE A 216 -10.46 -12.36 0.84
CA PHE A 216 -9.15 -12.30 1.49
C PHE A 216 -8.96 -13.45 2.47
N ASN A 217 -7.69 -13.78 2.68
CA ASN A 217 -7.31 -14.77 3.69
C ASN A 217 -6.72 -14.05 4.92
N PHE A 218 -7.44 -14.12 6.03
CA PHE A 218 -7.03 -13.55 7.32
C PHE A 218 -6.41 -14.58 8.27
N THR A 219 -6.00 -15.75 7.77
CA THR A 219 -5.32 -16.78 8.61
C THR A 219 -4.12 -16.13 9.32
N ASP A 220 -3.99 -16.40 10.62
CA ASP A 220 -2.98 -15.83 11.51
C ASP A 220 -3.01 -14.30 11.66
N VAL A 221 -4.16 -13.68 11.42
CA VAL A 221 -4.38 -12.24 11.65
C VAL A 221 -5.58 -12.07 12.56
N ASP A 222 -5.38 -11.40 13.70
CA ASP A 222 -6.49 -10.88 14.51
C ASP A 222 -7.11 -9.69 13.79
N TYR A 223 -8.37 -9.80 13.39
CA TYR A 223 -9.02 -8.75 12.61
C TYR A 223 -10.45 -8.46 13.07
N HIS A 224 -10.88 -7.24 12.83
CA HIS A 224 -12.24 -6.75 13.05
C HIS A 224 -12.74 -6.05 11.79
N THR A 225 -14.01 -6.26 11.44
CA THR A 225 -14.66 -5.62 10.29
C THR A 225 -15.88 -4.84 10.72
N GLU A 226 -16.07 -3.63 10.20
CA GLU A 226 -17.19 -2.76 10.55
C GLU A 226 -17.62 -1.87 9.39
N LEU A 227 -18.95 -1.77 9.16
CA LEU A 227 -19.56 -0.78 8.28
C LEU A 227 -20.00 0.41 9.13
N ILE A 228 -19.48 1.59 8.86
CA ILE A 228 -19.73 2.82 9.63
C ILE A 228 -20.55 3.79 8.79
N ARG A 229 -21.56 4.40 9.39
CA ARG A 229 -22.40 5.42 8.75
C ARG A 229 -21.81 6.82 8.95
N GLY A 230 -21.74 7.63 7.88
CA GLY A 230 -21.33 9.03 7.91
C GLY A 230 -20.41 9.44 6.77
N LYS A 231 -19.83 10.63 6.86
CA LYS A 231 -18.92 11.15 5.85
C LYS A 231 -17.57 10.42 5.87
N ILE A 232 -17.12 9.98 4.71
CA ILE A 232 -16.04 9.00 4.57
C ILE A 232 -14.77 9.45 5.29
N HIS A 233 -14.21 10.62 4.96
CA HIS A 233 -12.94 11.07 5.54
C HIS A 233 -13.06 11.40 7.03
N GLU A 234 -14.20 11.98 7.46
CA GLU A 234 -14.44 12.31 8.87
C GLU A 234 -14.47 11.03 9.73
N LYS A 235 -15.19 10.00 9.28
CA LYS A 235 -15.27 8.72 9.99
C LYS A 235 -13.96 7.94 10.03
N ILE A 236 -13.14 8.00 8.98
CA ILE A 236 -11.79 7.41 9.00
C ILE A 236 -10.93 8.09 10.07
N ILE A 237 -10.92 9.43 10.10
CA ILE A 237 -10.13 10.21 11.05
C ILE A 237 -10.61 10.00 12.47
N GLU A 238 -11.93 10.06 12.69
CA GLU A 238 -12.57 9.80 13.99
C GLU A 238 -12.22 8.41 14.51
N PHE A 239 -12.42 7.37 13.68
CA PHE A 239 -12.10 5.99 14.05
C PHE A 239 -10.62 5.82 14.41
N ALA A 240 -9.73 6.40 13.60
CA ALA A 240 -8.29 6.32 13.86
C ALA A 240 -7.90 6.98 15.19
N LYS A 241 -8.48 8.15 15.50
CA LYS A 241 -8.19 8.88 16.75
C LYS A 241 -8.83 8.22 17.96
N SER A 242 -10.11 7.81 17.86
CA SER A 242 -10.87 7.25 19.01
C SER A 242 -10.43 5.85 19.42
N ASN A 243 -9.81 5.10 18.51
CA ASN A 243 -9.31 3.75 18.77
C ASN A 243 -7.78 3.68 18.89
N ASP A 244 -7.09 4.82 18.91
CA ASP A 244 -5.63 4.91 18.99
C ASP A 244 -4.94 4.02 17.94
N MET A 245 -5.28 4.22 16.67
CA MET A 245 -4.66 3.48 15.57
C MET A 245 -3.21 3.94 15.36
N ASP A 246 -2.29 2.99 15.27
CA ASP A 246 -0.87 3.29 15.01
C ASP A 246 -0.62 3.54 13.53
N MET A 247 -1.38 2.87 12.66
CA MET A 247 -1.15 2.89 11.22
C MET A 247 -2.45 2.81 10.41
N ILE A 248 -2.46 3.51 9.27
CA ILE A 248 -3.56 3.44 8.30
C ILE A 248 -3.01 3.02 6.94
N PHE A 249 -3.62 2.00 6.33
CA PHE A 249 -3.37 1.62 4.94
C PHE A 249 -4.46 2.19 4.04
N LEU A 250 -4.07 2.95 3.02
CA LEU A 250 -4.99 3.53 2.05
C LEU A 250 -4.58 3.26 0.61
N GLY A 251 -5.56 3.06 -0.26
CA GLY A 251 -5.37 3.20 -1.70
C GLY A 251 -5.19 4.66 -2.09
N ALA A 252 -4.30 4.96 -3.02
CA ALA A 252 -4.09 6.33 -3.49
C ALA A 252 -5.29 6.86 -4.29
N THR A 253 -6.10 5.97 -4.88
CA THR A 253 -7.26 6.31 -5.72
C THR A 253 -8.46 5.48 -5.29
N GLY A 254 -9.68 6.05 -5.43
CA GLY A 254 -10.92 5.35 -5.16
C GLY A 254 -11.59 4.83 -6.44
N LYS A 255 -12.91 4.56 -6.39
CA LYS A 255 -13.76 4.00 -7.47
C LYS A 255 -13.76 4.79 -8.79
N SER A 256 -13.32 6.04 -8.80
CA SER A 256 -13.34 6.89 -9.99
C SER A 256 -12.26 6.48 -10.98
N LEU A 257 -12.63 5.69 -11.99
CA LEU A 257 -11.77 5.10 -13.04
C LEU A 257 -11.04 6.12 -13.93
N LEU A 258 -11.46 7.39 -13.94
CA LEU A 258 -10.96 8.40 -14.87
C LEU A 258 -9.64 9.06 -14.47
N ARG A 259 -9.04 8.69 -13.31
CA ARG A 259 -7.93 9.45 -12.75
C ARG A 259 -6.78 8.59 -12.20
N ARG A 260 -6.16 7.78 -13.05
CA ARG A 260 -4.90 7.05 -12.70
C ARG A 260 -3.75 7.95 -12.23
N VAL A 261 -3.89 9.26 -12.34
CA VAL A 261 -2.83 10.26 -12.04
C VAL A 261 -3.15 11.11 -10.80
N LEU A 262 -4.40 11.11 -10.31
CA LEU A 262 -4.82 12.00 -9.22
C LEU A 262 -4.97 11.23 -7.90
N LEU A 263 -4.53 11.86 -6.82
CA LEU A 263 -4.80 11.43 -5.46
C LEU A 263 -6.31 11.54 -5.17
N GLY A 264 -6.91 10.53 -4.55
CA GLY A 264 -8.32 10.54 -4.15
C GLY A 264 -8.57 11.61 -3.09
N SER A 265 -9.72 12.29 -3.16
CA SER A 265 -10.09 13.36 -2.22
C SER A 265 -10.07 12.89 -0.75
N VAL A 266 -10.58 11.68 -0.48
CA VAL A 266 -10.55 11.08 0.86
C VAL A 266 -9.12 10.89 1.33
N THR A 267 -8.26 10.28 0.51
CA THR A 267 -6.85 10.04 0.84
C THR A 267 -6.12 11.37 1.10
N GLU A 268 -6.38 12.40 0.30
CA GLU A 268 -5.81 13.74 0.49
C GLU A 268 -6.22 14.35 1.84
N MET A 269 -7.51 14.28 2.21
CA MET A 269 -7.99 14.81 3.48
C MET A 269 -7.39 14.07 4.68
N VAL A 270 -7.32 12.74 4.61
CA VAL A 270 -6.76 11.92 5.70
C VAL A 270 -5.25 12.17 5.85
N ILE A 271 -4.49 12.37 4.75
CA ILE A 271 -3.06 12.72 4.80
C ILE A 271 -2.86 14.07 5.49
N ARG A 272 -3.69 15.06 5.20
CA ARG A 272 -3.57 16.41 5.80
C ARG A 272 -3.75 16.39 7.31
N GLU A 273 -4.66 15.55 7.82
CA GLU A 273 -4.90 15.38 9.25
C GLU A 273 -3.87 14.46 9.95
N LEU A 274 -3.29 13.54 9.21
CA LEU A 274 -2.32 12.54 9.68
C LEU A 274 -2.67 11.96 11.07
N PRO A 275 -3.83 11.31 11.23
CA PRO A 275 -4.26 10.84 12.53
C PRO A 275 -3.35 9.73 13.09
N ALA A 276 -2.71 8.96 12.24
CA ALA A 276 -1.74 7.89 12.52
C ALA A 276 -0.65 7.88 11.46
N SER A 277 0.39 7.04 11.59
CA SER A 277 1.31 6.75 10.48
C SER A 277 0.52 6.18 9.29
N MET A 278 0.92 6.46 8.06
CA MET A 278 0.12 6.09 6.90
C MET A 278 0.95 5.41 5.82
N VAL A 279 0.36 4.40 5.21
CA VAL A 279 0.90 3.72 4.04
C VAL A 279 -0.07 3.91 2.87
N ILE A 280 0.42 4.53 1.81
CA ILE A 280 -0.37 4.80 0.61
C ILE A 280 0.14 3.93 -0.54
N THR A 281 -0.75 3.12 -1.11
CA THR A 281 -0.42 2.20 -2.22
C THR A 281 -1.12 2.62 -3.51
N LYS A 282 -0.40 2.60 -4.63
CA LYS A 282 -0.94 2.83 -5.98
C LYS A 282 -1.00 1.53 -6.78
N SER A 283 0.03 1.32 -7.58
CA SER A 283 0.12 0.20 -8.53
C SER A 283 1.01 -0.93 -8.03
N GLU A 284 1.98 -0.64 -7.19
CA GLU A 284 2.94 -1.62 -6.68
C GLU A 284 2.62 -2.02 -5.25
N ASN A 285 2.89 -3.28 -4.92
CA ASN A 285 2.82 -3.79 -3.55
C ASN A 285 4.12 -3.44 -2.81
N ILE A 286 4.03 -3.13 -1.51
CA ILE A 286 5.19 -2.90 -0.65
C ILE A 286 6.04 -4.17 -0.57
N LEU A 287 5.38 -5.30 -0.41
CA LEU A 287 6.00 -6.61 -0.27
C LEU A 287 5.99 -7.32 -1.61
N ASN A 288 7.00 -7.07 -2.44
CA ASN A 288 7.26 -7.83 -3.65
C ASN A 288 8.15 -9.01 -3.30
N LEU A 289 7.63 -10.20 -3.48
CA LEU A 289 8.43 -11.42 -3.36
C LEU A 289 9.38 -11.52 -4.56
N LYS A 290 10.59 -12.01 -4.34
CA LYS A 290 11.41 -12.47 -5.47
C LYS A 290 10.65 -13.56 -6.21
N ILE A 291 10.65 -13.46 -7.53
CA ILE A 291 9.92 -14.37 -8.44
C ILE A 291 10.14 -15.83 -8.07
N ASP A 292 11.38 -16.22 -7.74
CA ASP A 292 11.71 -17.62 -7.39
C ASP A 292 11.06 -18.11 -6.09
N PHE A 293 10.88 -17.24 -5.10
CA PHE A 293 10.23 -17.60 -3.84
C PHE A 293 8.71 -17.56 -3.96
N GLU A 294 8.16 -16.55 -4.67
CA GLU A 294 6.73 -16.51 -4.99
C GLU A 294 6.29 -17.78 -5.71
N ILE A 295 7.06 -18.21 -6.70
CA ILE A 295 6.79 -19.47 -7.43
C ILE A 295 6.79 -20.65 -6.47
N SER A 296 7.82 -20.79 -5.63
CA SER A 296 7.93 -21.92 -4.68
C SER A 296 6.81 -21.94 -3.64
N GLU A 297 6.44 -20.80 -3.06
CA GLU A 297 5.33 -20.75 -2.10
C GLU A 297 3.96 -20.92 -2.79
N ILE A 298 3.76 -20.33 -3.97
CA ILE A 298 2.56 -20.54 -4.77
C ILE A 298 2.43 -22.03 -5.13
N GLU A 299 3.49 -22.66 -5.62
CA GLU A 299 3.49 -24.10 -5.95
C GLU A 299 3.17 -24.97 -4.73
N LYS A 300 3.74 -24.65 -3.58
CA LYS A 300 3.49 -25.36 -2.32
C LYS A 300 2.01 -25.27 -1.92
N HIS A 301 1.44 -24.06 -1.89
CA HIS A 301 0.04 -23.85 -1.53
C HIS A 301 -0.90 -24.43 -2.60
N PHE A 302 -0.57 -24.29 -3.88
CA PHE A 302 -1.35 -24.86 -4.97
C PHE A 302 -1.37 -26.39 -4.93
N ASN A 303 -0.23 -27.02 -4.66
CA ASN A 303 -0.12 -28.47 -4.50
C ASN A 303 -0.84 -28.96 -3.24
N ASN A 304 -0.80 -28.22 -2.14
CA ASN A 304 -1.58 -28.53 -0.94
C ASN A 304 -3.08 -28.45 -1.21
N ALA A 305 -3.54 -27.42 -1.92
CA ALA A 305 -4.93 -27.29 -2.33
C ALA A 305 -5.40 -28.51 -3.16
N ALA A 306 -4.57 -28.94 -4.12
CA ALA A 306 -4.89 -30.12 -4.93
C ALA A 306 -4.97 -31.43 -4.13
N LYS A 307 -4.14 -31.57 -3.08
CA LYS A 307 -4.22 -32.72 -2.16
C LYS A 307 -5.49 -32.70 -1.31
N LEU A 308 -5.81 -31.51 -0.76
CA LEU A 308 -7.02 -31.29 0.05
C LEU A 308 -8.29 -31.50 -0.77
N GLU A 309 -8.33 -31.01 -2.02
CA GLU A 309 -9.45 -31.28 -2.94
C GLU A 309 -9.66 -32.76 -3.18
N LYS A 310 -8.59 -33.50 -3.44
CA LYS A 310 -8.66 -35.00 -3.64
C LYS A 310 -9.16 -35.72 -2.39
N SER A 311 -8.87 -35.20 -1.21
CA SER A 311 -9.31 -35.75 0.07
C SER A 311 -10.69 -35.28 0.51
N GLY A 312 -11.37 -34.43 -0.29
CA GLY A 312 -12.71 -33.94 0.00
C GLY A 312 -12.76 -32.68 0.92
N TYR A 313 -11.61 -32.14 1.34
CA TYR A 313 -11.50 -30.93 2.19
C TYR A 313 -11.56 -29.68 1.34
N TYR A 314 -12.76 -29.36 0.82
CA TYR A 314 -12.93 -28.29 -0.18
C TYR A 314 -12.72 -26.89 0.40
N THR A 315 -13.15 -26.65 1.64
CA THR A 315 -12.99 -25.36 2.32
C THR A 315 -11.53 -25.04 2.56
N GLU A 316 -10.77 -25.99 3.07
CA GLU A 316 -9.33 -25.85 3.31
C GLU A 316 -8.56 -25.73 2.00
N ALA A 317 -9.00 -26.40 0.93
CA ALA A 317 -8.42 -26.24 -0.40
C ALA A 317 -8.63 -24.81 -0.93
N ILE A 318 -9.82 -24.24 -0.75
CA ILE A 318 -10.14 -22.87 -1.10
C ILE A 318 -9.22 -21.88 -0.36
N ASP A 319 -8.97 -22.10 0.94
CA ASP A 319 -8.08 -21.22 1.72
C ASP A 319 -6.64 -21.27 1.21
N GLN A 320 -6.13 -22.44 0.85
CA GLN A 320 -4.82 -22.56 0.21
C GLN A 320 -4.75 -21.82 -1.14
N LEU A 321 -5.78 -21.91 -1.95
CA LEU A 321 -5.85 -21.19 -3.24
C LEU A 321 -5.97 -19.67 -3.05
N LYS A 322 -6.67 -19.21 -2.01
CA LYS A 322 -6.70 -17.80 -1.65
C LYS A 322 -5.30 -17.27 -1.28
N ILE A 323 -4.49 -18.07 -0.60
CA ILE A 323 -3.09 -17.71 -0.34
C ILE A 323 -2.32 -17.54 -1.66
N CYS A 324 -2.50 -18.43 -2.64
CA CYS A 324 -1.86 -18.31 -3.95
C CYS A 324 -2.18 -16.96 -4.62
N ILE A 325 -3.45 -16.55 -4.63
CA ILE A 325 -3.87 -15.28 -5.24
C ILE A 325 -3.54 -14.05 -4.39
N GLN A 326 -3.25 -14.21 -3.10
CA GLN A 326 -2.70 -13.16 -2.26
C GLN A 326 -1.21 -12.95 -2.51
N ILE A 327 -0.47 -14.02 -2.81
CA ILE A 327 0.93 -13.95 -3.20
C ILE A 327 1.04 -13.31 -4.60
N ASN A 328 0.27 -13.82 -5.55
CA ASN A 328 0.22 -13.32 -6.92
C ASN A 328 -1.24 -13.22 -7.39
N ASP A 329 -1.75 -12.01 -7.46
CA ASP A 329 -3.13 -11.70 -7.81
C ASP A 329 -3.49 -12.00 -9.28
N LEU A 330 -2.48 -12.23 -10.12
CA LEU A 330 -2.59 -12.64 -11.53
C LEU A 330 -2.41 -14.16 -11.72
N HIS A 331 -2.40 -14.96 -10.64
CA HIS A 331 -2.17 -16.39 -10.74
C HIS A 331 -3.41 -17.13 -11.31
N ILE A 332 -3.50 -17.19 -12.63
CA ILE A 332 -4.60 -17.79 -13.40
C ILE A 332 -4.94 -19.22 -12.95
N PRO A 333 -3.97 -20.14 -12.72
CA PRO A 333 -4.29 -21.50 -12.26
C PRO A 333 -5.06 -21.54 -10.94
N ALA A 334 -4.70 -20.70 -9.96
CA ALA A 334 -5.41 -20.66 -8.67
C ALA A 334 -6.81 -20.05 -8.80
N LEU A 335 -6.99 -19.02 -9.64
CA LEU A 335 -8.30 -18.45 -9.93
C LEU A 335 -9.23 -19.48 -10.57
N ASN A 336 -8.74 -20.24 -11.55
CA ASN A 336 -9.50 -21.33 -12.17
C ASN A 336 -9.88 -22.43 -11.18
N ALA A 337 -8.96 -22.80 -10.28
CA ALA A 337 -9.22 -23.80 -9.26
C ALA A 337 -10.26 -23.31 -8.23
N LEU A 338 -10.21 -22.05 -7.83
CA LEU A 338 -11.22 -21.41 -6.96
C LEU A 338 -12.61 -21.46 -7.60
N ILE A 339 -12.74 -21.08 -8.87
CA ILE A 339 -14.01 -21.13 -9.62
C ILE A 339 -14.58 -22.54 -9.60
N LYS A 340 -13.75 -23.54 -9.88
CA LYS A 340 -14.18 -24.95 -9.87
C LYS A 340 -14.64 -25.42 -8.50
N LEU A 341 -13.89 -25.09 -7.44
CA LEU A 341 -14.22 -25.50 -6.08
C LEU A 341 -15.48 -24.81 -5.57
N TYR A 342 -15.65 -23.51 -5.79
CA TYR A 342 -16.87 -22.81 -5.42
C TYR A 342 -18.11 -23.35 -6.14
N ASN A 343 -18.00 -23.69 -7.43
CA ASN A 343 -19.08 -24.37 -8.15
C ASN A 343 -19.40 -25.76 -7.54
N LYS A 344 -18.36 -26.48 -7.11
CA LYS A 344 -18.51 -27.84 -6.55
C LYS A 344 -19.20 -27.84 -5.19
N ILE A 345 -18.97 -26.83 -4.36
CA ILE A 345 -19.63 -26.67 -3.06
C ILE A 345 -20.96 -25.90 -3.14
N GLY A 346 -21.37 -25.48 -4.35
CA GLY A 346 -22.65 -24.81 -4.57
C GLY A 346 -22.65 -23.29 -4.35
N GLU A 347 -21.51 -22.69 -4.05
CA GLU A 347 -21.29 -21.25 -3.82
C GLU A 347 -21.18 -20.48 -5.16
N LYS A 348 -22.29 -20.41 -5.90
CA LYS A 348 -22.35 -19.84 -7.25
C LYS A 348 -21.91 -18.37 -7.31
N GLU A 349 -22.28 -17.60 -6.28
CA GLU A 349 -21.94 -16.18 -6.20
C GLU A 349 -20.43 -15.95 -6.15
N MET A 350 -19.72 -16.72 -5.31
CA MET A 350 -18.25 -16.65 -5.22
C MET A 350 -17.59 -17.12 -6.51
N SER A 351 -18.11 -18.15 -7.15
CA SER A 351 -17.62 -18.60 -8.45
C SER A 351 -17.74 -17.51 -9.51
N GLU A 352 -18.85 -16.78 -9.55
CA GLU A 352 -19.05 -15.67 -10.50
C GLU A 352 -18.10 -14.49 -10.24
N ILE A 353 -17.84 -14.13 -8.97
CA ILE A 353 -16.88 -13.11 -8.60
C ILE A 353 -15.48 -13.41 -9.16
N TYR A 354 -14.99 -14.63 -8.94
CA TYR A 354 -13.67 -15.03 -9.43
C TYR A 354 -13.64 -15.20 -10.95
N SER A 355 -14.75 -15.59 -11.59
CA SER A 355 -14.86 -15.63 -13.05
C SER A 355 -14.72 -14.27 -13.69
N LYS A 356 -15.44 -13.26 -13.18
CA LYS A 356 -15.31 -11.85 -13.64
C LYS A 356 -13.90 -11.31 -13.43
N ARG A 357 -13.25 -11.66 -12.30
CA ARG A 357 -11.86 -11.29 -12.05
C ARG A 357 -10.92 -11.91 -13.06
N LEU A 358 -11.08 -13.19 -13.35
CA LEU A 358 -10.27 -13.91 -14.35
C LEU A 358 -10.43 -13.32 -15.76
N GLU A 359 -11.67 -13.05 -16.18
CA GLU A 359 -11.96 -12.40 -17.46
C GLU A 359 -11.28 -11.03 -17.58
N ALA A 360 -11.34 -10.21 -16.53
CA ALA A 360 -10.68 -8.90 -16.49
C ALA A 360 -9.15 -9.01 -16.62
N ILE A 361 -8.54 -10.04 -16.00
CA ILE A 361 -7.10 -10.30 -16.13
C ILE A 361 -6.74 -10.73 -17.55
N ILE A 362 -7.51 -11.67 -18.12
CA ILE A 362 -7.28 -12.18 -19.46
C ILE A 362 -7.41 -11.05 -20.49
N SER A 363 -8.46 -10.23 -20.42
CA SER A 363 -8.63 -9.11 -21.33
C SER A 363 -7.45 -8.13 -21.29
N ARG A 364 -6.96 -7.79 -20.09
CA ARG A 364 -5.79 -6.91 -19.93
C ARG A 364 -4.49 -7.51 -20.48
N LEU A 365 -4.32 -8.83 -20.38
CA LEU A 365 -3.15 -9.53 -20.95
C LEU A 365 -3.20 -9.56 -22.48
N TRP A 366 -4.38 -9.72 -23.07
CA TRP A 366 -4.57 -9.66 -24.51
C TRP A 366 -4.33 -8.25 -25.06
N ASP A 367 -4.87 -7.22 -24.44
CA ASP A 367 -4.67 -5.83 -24.84
C ASP A 367 -3.17 -5.45 -24.81
N LYS A 368 -2.44 -5.85 -23.76
CA LYS A 368 -1.01 -5.61 -23.65
C LYS A 368 -0.20 -6.37 -24.71
N LYS A 369 -0.60 -7.58 -25.06
CA LYS A 369 0.06 -8.38 -26.09
C LYS A 369 -0.14 -7.77 -27.48
N LEU A 370 -1.35 -7.31 -27.78
CA LEU A 370 -1.70 -6.59 -29.00
C LEU A 370 -0.89 -5.27 -29.10
N GLU A 371 -0.80 -4.51 -28.02
CA GLU A 371 -0.02 -3.27 -27.97
C GLU A 371 1.47 -3.51 -28.19
N LEU A 372 2.05 -4.58 -27.65
CA LEU A 372 3.43 -4.97 -27.86
C LEU A 372 3.70 -5.44 -29.30
N GLU A 373 2.75 -6.14 -29.92
CA GLU A 373 2.85 -6.53 -31.33
C GLU A 373 2.74 -5.33 -32.27
N ILE A 374 1.82 -4.40 -31.99
CA ILE A 374 1.69 -3.15 -32.74
C ILE A 374 2.98 -2.34 -32.62
N ARG A 375 3.54 -2.18 -31.42
CA ARG A 375 4.81 -1.46 -31.20
C ARG A 375 6.00 -2.14 -31.86
N LYS A 376 6.07 -3.48 -31.90
CA LYS A 376 7.09 -4.22 -32.66
C LYS A 376 7.01 -3.96 -34.16
N ASN A 377 5.80 -4.00 -34.72
CA ASN A 377 5.58 -3.78 -36.14
C ASN A 377 5.84 -2.33 -36.57
N TYR A 378 5.59 -1.34 -35.68
CA TYR A 378 5.93 0.07 -35.95
C TYR A 378 7.41 0.41 -35.82
N ARG A 379 8.21 -0.36 -35.06
CA ARG A 379 9.67 -0.17 -34.94
C ARG A 379 10.49 -0.81 -36.08
N LEU A 380 9.88 -1.68 -36.85
CA LEU A 380 10.50 -2.30 -38.01
C LEU A 380 10.41 -1.47 -39.30
N ASN A 381 9.68 -0.34 -39.25
CA ASN A 381 9.49 0.56 -40.39
C ASN A 381 10.05 1.98 -40.13
N GLN A 382 10.96 2.17 -39.19
CA GLN A 382 11.84 3.32 -39.01
C GLN A 382 13.30 2.83 -39.00
#